data_089972894b4905b146ea9bc7db279091
#
_entry.id   089972894b4905b146ea9bc7db279091
#
_cell.length_a   1.000
_cell.length_b   1.000
_cell.length_c   1.000
_cell.angle_alpha   90.00
_cell.angle_beta   90.00
_cell.angle_gamma   90.00
#
_symmetry.space_group_name_H-M   'P 1'
#
loop_
_entity.id
_entity.type
_entity.pdbx_description
1 polymer ?
#
loop_
_entity_poly.entity_id
_entity_poly.type
_entity_poly.pdbx_seq_one_letter_code
_entity_poly.pdbx_strand_id
1 'polypeptide(L)'
;MPVIACSFNTGWTCRHLLEEGPAVPVTLRHDAALAEPRTETAPGGTNTGWYEGYDYLYEKRFTPDAALQGQTLVLEFEGVYHNAEVWLNGEKLAFNPYGYTDFKVDLTGKLDFDAENVLQVIARNADQPNSRWYSGAGIYRPVTLWVGPEAHLLLDGLRVRTVSIDPPEVEVTAAASAPGTVQLQVLDGTTVLASASAEAGKPVRLKLPEAALWSPEHPQLYTLQAAYGTDTAAARFGIRSLAWGREGLLLNGSRIILQGACIHHDNGLLGAVCHPDAVRRKVRILHENGYNAIRSAHNPCSKALLDACDEQGMLVMDEYIDHWYIHKTEHDYVDYFNDWWRSDLESMVKKDYNHPCVILYSTGNEVSETAQKKGIALTKQLTRYLHRLDDTRPVTCGVNIFFNFLSSIGFGVY
;
A
#
# COMPACT_ATOMS: atom_id res chain seq x y z
N MET A 1 -20.17 9.64 -17.18
CA MET A 1 -19.66 10.34 -15.98
C MET A 1 -18.27 9.77 -15.73
N PRO A 2 -17.25 10.57 -15.39
CA PRO A 2 -15.94 10.02 -15.06
C PRO A 2 -15.99 9.20 -13.77
N VAL A 3 -15.01 8.34 -13.56
CA VAL A 3 -14.81 7.67 -12.27
C VAL A 3 -14.51 8.74 -11.22
N ILE A 4 -15.24 8.69 -10.11
CA ILE A 4 -15.05 9.59 -8.98
C ILE A 4 -14.70 8.81 -7.71
N ALA A 5 -13.84 9.40 -6.88
CA ALA A 5 -13.48 8.90 -5.57
C ALA A 5 -14.34 9.60 -4.50
N CYS A 6 -15.14 8.85 -3.79
CA CYS A 6 -15.97 9.33 -2.70
C CYS A 6 -15.41 8.87 -1.37
N SER A 7 -15.17 9.78 -0.42
CA SER A 7 -14.79 9.40 0.93
C SER A 7 -15.88 8.56 1.57
N PHE A 8 -15.52 7.38 2.07
CA PHE A 8 -16.44 6.47 2.73
C PHE A 8 -16.13 6.34 4.23
N ASN A 9 -15.50 7.34 4.82
CA ASN A 9 -14.88 7.31 6.14
C ASN A 9 -15.82 7.74 7.29
N THR A 10 -16.98 8.31 7.03
CA THR A 10 -17.93 8.79 8.06
C THR A 10 -19.09 7.83 8.25
N GLY A 11 -19.80 7.96 9.37
CA GLY A 11 -21.02 7.19 9.65
C GLY A 11 -20.77 5.72 9.97
N TRP A 12 -19.64 5.39 10.54
CA TRP A 12 -19.32 4.07 11.06
C TRP A 12 -19.57 3.99 12.57
N THR A 13 -19.81 2.78 13.02
CA THR A 13 -19.74 2.41 14.44
C THR A 13 -18.72 1.28 14.61
N CYS A 14 -18.13 1.19 15.81
CA CYS A 14 -17.20 0.14 16.19
C CYS A 14 -17.58 -0.46 17.54
N ARG A 15 -17.44 -1.76 17.68
CA ARG A 15 -17.57 -2.49 18.95
C ARG A 15 -16.72 -3.75 18.93
N HIS A 16 -16.52 -4.37 20.09
CA HIS A 16 -16.00 -5.72 20.15
C HIS A 16 -16.96 -6.70 19.46
N LEU A 17 -16.40 -7.68 18.74
CA LEU A 17 -17.22 -8.62 17.96
C LEU A 17 -18.09 -9.52 18.84
N LEU A 18 -17.52 -10.06 19.92
CA LEU A 18 -18.15 -11.07 20.77
C LEU A 18 -18.84 -10.49 22.01
N GLU A 19 -18.63 -9.22 22.33
CA GLU A 19 -19.21 -8.60 23.52
C GLU A 19 -20.50 -7.87 23.17
N GLU A 20 -21.52 -8.02 24.07
CA GLU A 20 -22.76 -7.26 23.98
C GLU A 20 -22.58 -5.82 24.53
N GLY A 21 -21.59 -5.14 24.01
CA GLY A 21 -21.29 -3.73 24.34
C GLY A 21 -21.97 -2.76 23.37
N PRO A 22 -22.15 -1.48 23.77
CA PRO A 22 -22.68 -0.46 22.87
C PRO A 22 -21.70 -0.20 21.73
N ALA A 23 -22.23 -0.14 20.50
CA ALA A 23 -21.45 0.31 19.35
C ALA A 23 -21.13 1.82 19.47
N VAL A 24 -19.88 2.19 19.35
CA VAL A 24 -19.40 3.58 19.47
C VAL A 24 -19.30 4.19 18.08
N PRO A 25 -19.86 5.40 17.83
CA PRO A 25 -19.66 6.11 16.57
C PRO A 25 -18.19 6.44 16.35
N VAL A 26 -17.69 6.14 15.14
CA VAL A 26 -16.31 6.41 14.76
C VAL A 26 -16.23 7.03 13.36
N THR A 27 -15.18 7.79 13.15
CA THR A 27 -14.78 8.26 11.81
C THR A 27 -13.48 7.58 11.44
N LEU A 28 -13.46 6.94 10.29
CA LEU A 28 -12.23 6.34 9.77
C LEU A 28 -11.26 7.46 9.30
N ARG A 29 -10.05 7.31 9.48
CA ARG A 29 -9.24 6.14 9.93
C ARG A 29 -9.35 5.97 11.44
N HIS A 30 -9.42 4.75 11.90
CA HIS A 30 -9.63 4.49 13.31
C HIS A 30 -8.72 3.34 13.78
N ASP A 31 -8.03 3.55 14.88
CA ASP A 31 -7.25 2.53 15.58
C ASP A 31 -8.00 2.15 16.87
N ALA A 32 -8.66 1.02 16.82
CA ALA A 32 -9.51 0.58 17.93
C ALA A 32 -8.70 0.24 19.20
N ALA A 33 -7.44 -0.18 19.06
CA ALA A 33 -6.59 -0.52 20.19
C ALA A 33 -6.34 0.68 21.12
N LEU A 34 -6.41 1.91 20.64
CA LEU A 34 -6.20 3.11 21.48
C LEU A 34 -7.29 3.32 22.53
N ALA A 35 -8.46 2.72 22.36
CA ALA A 35 -9.55 2.79 23.33
C ALA A 35 -9.42 1.73 24.44
N GLU A 36 -8.54 0.75 24.25
CA GLU A 36 -8.38 -0.38 25.17
C GLU A 36 -7.49 -0.03 26.37
N PRO A 37 -7.71 -0.70 27.53
CA PRO A 37 -6.82 -0.56 28.65
C PRO A 37 -5.45 -1.17 28.35
N ARG A 38 -4.41 -0.59 28.97
CA ARG A 38 -3.09 -1.21 29.02
C ARG A 38 -2.98 -2.04 30.28
N THR A 39 -2.60 -3.31 30.13
CA THR A 39 -2.46 -4.24 31.25
C THR A 39 -1.10 -4.94 31.21
N GLU A 40 -0.55 -5.23 32.37
CA GLU A 40 0.73 -5.98 32.48
C GLU A 40 0.58 -7.42 31.98
N THR A 41 -0.65 -7.92 31.86
CA THR A 41 -0.98 -9.27 31.43
C THR A 41 -1.37 -9.36 29.96
N ALA A 42 -1.37 -8.23 29.22
CA ALA A 42 -1.69 -8.24 27.80
C ALA A 42 -0.75 -9.20 27.03
N PRO A 43 -1.30 -10.19 26.29
CA PRO A 43 -0.50 -11.26 25.68
C PRO A 43 0.55 -10.75 24.68
N GLY A 44 0.28 -9.63 24.00
CA GLY A 44 1.20 -8.99 23.09
C GLY A 44 2.35 -8.24 23.78
N GLY A 45 2.24 -7.94 25.08
CA GLY A 45 3.26 -7.25 25.87
C GLY A 45 3.78 -5.98 25.20
N THR A 46 5.10 -5.82 25.18
CA THR A 46 5.75 -4.66 24.55
C THR A 46 5.47 -4.55 23.04
N ASN A 47 5.21 -5.65 22.36
CA ASN A 47 4.96 -5.66 20.91
C ASN A 47 3.68 -4.90 20.54
N THR A 48 2.65 -4.99 21.37
CA THR A 48 1.38 -4.28 21.18
C THR A 48 1.26 -3.01 22.01
N GLY A 49 2.32 -2.61 22.72
CA GLY A 49 2.27 -1.47 23.65
C GLY A 49 1.42 -1.75 24.90
N TRP A 50 1.29 -3.03 25.30
CA TRP A 50 0.54 -3.51 26.46
C TRP A 50 -0.98 -3.35 26.33
N TYR A 51 -1.49 -3.13 25.10
CA TYR A 51 -2.93 -3.15 24.83
C TYR A 51 -3.44 -4.60 24.74
N GLU A 52 -4.64 -4.81 25.25
CA GLU A 52 -5.36 -6.07 25.06
C GLU A 52 -5.78 -6.24 23.58
N GLY A 53 -5.77 -7.46 23.09
CA GLY A 53 -6.22 -7.79 21.73
C GLY A 53 -7.69 -8.15 21.71
N TYR A 54 -8.46 -7.57 20.79
CA TYR A 54 -9.86 -7.89 20.55
C TYR A 54 -10.16 -8.02 19.07
N ASP A 55 -11.19 -8.80 18.75
CA ASP A 55 -11.82 -8.76 17.44
C ASP A 55 -12.83 -7.61 17.40
N TYR A 56 -12.78 -6.81 16.34
CA TYR A 56 -13.63 -5.63 16.21
C TYR A 56 -14.61 -5.79 15.07
N LEU A 57 -15.87 -5.39 15.30
CA LEU A 57 -16.90 -5.23 14.28
C LEU A 57 -17.11 -3.74 14.00
N TYR A 58 -16.81 -3.34 12.78
CA TYR A 58 -17.21 -2.05 12.21
C TYR A 58 -18.50 -2.23 11.43
N GLU A 59 -19.45 -1.33 11.61
CA GLU A 59 -20.72 -1.35 10.89
C GLU A 59 -21.05 0.04 10.35
N LYS A 60 -21.51 0.07 9.11
CA LYS A 60 -22.05 1.27 8.49
C LYS A 60 -23.37 0.93 7.84
N ARG A 61 -24.41 1.72 8.23
CA ARG A 61 -25.75 1.64 7.65
C ARG A 61 -25.96 2.81 6.72
N PHE A 62 -26.47 2.56 5.53
CA PHE A 62 -26.69 3.59 4.52
C PHE A 62 -27.70 3.17 3.47
N THR A 63 -28.46 4.15 2.97
CA THR A 63 -29.25 4.00 1.75
C THR A 63 -28.45 4.68 0.63
N PRO A 64 -28.11 3.96 -0.45
CA PRO A 64 -27.33 4.52 -1.55
C PRO A 64 -28.15 5.59 -2.29
N ASP A 65 -27.45 6.62 -2.80
CA ASP A 65 -28.08 7.58 -3.71
C ASP A 65 -28.55 6.87 -4.99
N ALA A 66 -29.78 7.14 -5.43
CA ALA A 66 -30.35 6.55 -6.64
C ALA A 66 -29.48 6.82 -7.91
N ALA A 67 -28.71 7.91 -7.92
CA ALA A 67 -27.76 8.21 -9.01
C ALA A 67 -26.62 7.17 -9.16
N LEU A 68 -26.39 6.35 -8.15
CA LEU A 68 -25.40 5.26 -8.18
C LEU A 68 -25.92 3.99 -8.83
N GLN A 69 -27.23 3.90 -9.07
CA GLN A 69 -27.85 2.71 -9.69
C GLN A 69 -27.34 2.51 -11.11
N GLY A 70 -26.87 1.30 -11.42
CA GLY A 70 -26.30 0.95 -12.72
C GLY A 70 -24.88 1.45 -12.96
N GLN A 71 -24.23 2.05 -11.95
CA GLN A 71 -22.81 2.39 -12.00
C GLN A 71 -21.93 1.23 -11.51
N THR A 72 -20.68 1.21 -11.95
CA THR A 72 -19.63 0.40 -11.33
C THR A 72 -19.28 0.99 -9.97
N LEU A 73 -19.34 0.17 -8.93
CA LEU A 73 -19.11 0.56 -7.55
C LEU A 73 -18.03 -0.32 -6.94
N VAL A 74 -16.88 0.27 -6.60
CA VAL A 74 -15.76 -0.46 -5.99
C VAL A 74 -15.38 0.20 -4.68
N LEU A 75 -15.42 -0.56 -3.60
CA LEU A 75 -14.97 -0.10 -2.29
C LEU A 75 -13.51 -0.50 -2.08
N GLU A 76 -12.64 0.46 -1.88
CA GLU A 76 -11.22 0.26 -1.61
C GLU A 76 -10.93 0.49 -0.14
N PHE A 77 -10.30 -0.51 0.50
CA PHE A 77 -9.71 -0.40 1.83
C PHE A 77 -8.20 -0.33 1.67
N GLU A 78 -7.57 0.76 2.11
CA GLU A 78 -6.11 0.89 2.03
C GLU A 78 -5.37 0.08 3.11
N GLY A 79 -6.07 -0.34 4.18
CA GLY A 79 -5.51 -1.19 5.23
C GLY A 79 -6.46 -1.40 6.39
N VAL A 80 -6.61 -2.66 6.78
CA VAL A 80 -7.39 -3.12 7.94
C VAL A 80 -6.56 -4.12 8.73
N TYR A 81 -6.16 -3.79 9.94
CA TYR A 81 -5.34 -4.68 10.76
C TYR A 81 -6.19 -5.50 11.72
N HIS A 82 -6.23 -6.83 11.56
CA HIS A 82 -5.88 -7.67 10.41
C HIS A 82 -6.95 -8.75 10.19
N ASN A 83 -6.70 -9.72 9.29
CA ASN A 83 -7.66 -10.79 8.94
C ASN A 83 -9.05 -10.22 8.66
N ALA A 84 -9.09 -9.21 7.77
CA ALA A 84 -10.30 -8.45 7.47
C ALA A 84 -11.33 -9.28 6.72
N GLU A 85 -12.56 -9.31 7.22
CA GLU A 85 -13.73 -9.86 6.53
C GLU A 85 -14.69 -8.71 6.19
N VAL A 86 -15.15 -8.63 4.96
CA VAL A 86 -16.15 -7.62 4.54
C VAL A 86 -17.45 -8.32 4.19
N TRP A 87 -18.54 -7.84 4.80
CA TRP A 87 -19.87 -8.38 4.66
C TRP A 87 -20.85 -7.29 4.24
N LEU A 88 -21.77 -7.59 3.33
CA LEU A 88 -22.85 -6.71 2.94
C LEU A 88 -24.18 -7.46 3.08
N ASN A 89 -25.11 -6.89 3.86
CA ASN A 89 -26.46 -7.45 4.06
C ASN A 89 -26.43 -8.94 4.47
N GLY A 90 -25.40 -9.37 5.25
CA GLY A 90 -25.22 -10.74 5.71
C GLY A 90 -24.47 -11.66 4.74
N GLU A 91 -24.11 -11.19 3.55
CA GLU A 91 -23.27 -11.93 2.59
C GLU A 91 -21.79 -11.53 2.73
N LYS A 92 -20.88 -12.51 2.88
CA LYS A 92 -19.43 -12.26 2.88
C LYS A 92 -18.93 -11.98 1.48
N LEU A 93 -18.40 -10.78 1.24
CA LEU A 93 -17.91 -10.35 -0.06
C LEU A 93 -16.40 -10.51 -0.23
N ALA A 94 -15.64 -10.33 0.85
CA ALA A 94 -14.17 -10.38 0.76
C ALA A 94 -13.53 -10.85 2.05
N PHE A 95 -12.29 -11.33 1.91
CA PHE A 95 -11.37 -11.62 2.98
C PHE A 95 -9.98 -11.11 2.57
N ASN A 96 -9.29 -10.38 3.46
CA ASN A 96 -7.91 -9.97 3.28
C ASN A 96 -7.14 -10.19 4.58
N PRO A 97 -6.23 -11.17 4.64
CA PRO A 97 -5.54 -11.48 5.88
C PRO A 97 -4.40 -10.53 6.21
N TYR A 98 -3.74 -9.92 5.19
CA TYR A 98 -2.58 -9.07 5.41
C TYR A 98 -2.98 -7.62 5.69
N GLY A 99 -2.77 -7.17 6.92
CA GLY A 99 -3.25 -5.88 7.40
C GLY A 99 -2.62 -4.65 6.75
N TYR A 100 -1.62 -4.80 5.89
CA TYR A 100 -0.83 -3.69 5.33
C TYR A 100 -1.00 -3.49 3.82
N THR A 101 -1.70 -4.39 3.14
CA THR A 101 -2.03 -4.27 1.72
C THR A 101 -3.41 -3.67 1.52
N ASP A 102 -3.58 -2.91 0.44
CA ASP A 102 -4.89 -2.47 -0.01
C ASP A 102 -5.64 -3.62 -0.70
N PHE A 103 -6.96 -3.60 -0.57
CA PHE A 103 -7.83 -4.54 -1.27
C PHE A 103 -9.13 -3.87 -1.68
N LYS A 104 -9.76 -4.43 -2.70
CA LYS A 104 -10.96 -3.87 -3.33
C LYS A 104 -12.11 -4.84 -3.24
N VAL A 105 -13.31 -4.32 -3.00
CA VAL A 105 -14.56 -5.05 -2.92
C VAL A 105 -15.52 -4.49 -3.96
N ASP A 106 -15.93 -5.33 -4.90
CA ASP A 106 -16.92 -4.97 -5.91
C ASP A 106 -18.32 -4.98 -5.30
N LEU A 107 -18.97 -3.82 -5.30
CA LEU A 107 -20.35 -3.62 -4.85
C LEU A 107 -21.33 -3.46 -6.03
N THR A 108 -20.86 -3.57 -7.28
CA THR A 108 -21.67 -3.40 -8.48
C THR A 108 -22.83 -4.38 -8.49
N GLY A 109 -24.07 -3.87 -8.54
CA GLY A 109 -25.29 -4.68 -8.54
C GLY A 109 -25.59 -5.41 -7.23
N LYS A 110 -24.89 -5.10 -6.13
CA LYS A 110 -25.08 -5.76 -4.83
C LYS A 110 -25.82 -4.89 -3.81
N LEU A 111 -25.94 -3.60 -4.06
CA LEU A 111 -26.65 -2.67 -3.18
C LEU A 111 -28.16 -2.74 -3.41
N ASP A 112 -28.92 -2.69 -2.34
CA ASP A 112 -30.36 -2.44 -2.37
C ASP A 112 -30.57 -0.91 -2.38
N PHE A 113 -31.18 -0.39 -3.45
CA PHE A 113 -31.44 1.04 -3.63
C PHE A 113 -32.74 1.49 -3.00
N ASP A 114 -33.64 0.55 -2.64
CA ASP A 114 -34.94 0.82 -2.05
C ASP A 114 -34.94 0.64 -0.51
N ALA A 115 -33.84 0.14 0.05
CA ALA A 115 -33.70 -0.14 1.47
C ALA A 115 -32.36 0.29 2.05
N GLU A 116 -32.25 0.23 3.39
CA GLU A 116 -30.99 0.42 4.10
C GLU A 116 -30.08 -0.80 3.89
N ASN A 117 -28.85 -0.54 3.47
CA ASN A 117 -27.79 -1.55 3.42
C ASN A 117 -26.95 -1.53 4.70
N VAL A 118 -26.50 -2.71 5.10
CA VAL A 118 -25.63 -2.90 6.25
C VAL A 118 -24.30 -3.45 5.76
N LEU A 119 -23.29 -2.60 5.78
CA LEU A 119 -21.90 -2.98 5.48
C LEU A 119 -21.17 -3.23 6.80
N GLN A 120 -20.58 -4.41 6.93
CA GLN A 120 -19.84 -4.81 8.12
C GLN A 120 -18.40 -5.18 7.74
N VAL A 121 -17.45 -4.77 8.57
CA VAL A 121 -16.04 -5.16 8.48
C VAL A 121 -15.62 -5.74 9.81
N ILE A 122 -15.16 -6.99 9.81
CA ILE A 122 -14.59 -7.63 10.98
C ILE A 122 -13.07 -7.55 10.85
N ALA A 123 -12.42 -6.96 11.84
CA ALA A 123 -10.97 -6.97 11.99
C ALA A 123 -10.62 -7.89 13.16
N ARG A 124 -9.98 -9.03 12.88
CA ARG A 124 -9.65 -10.02 13.90
C ARG A 124 -8.25 -9.74 14.44
N ASN A 125 -8.20 -9.35 15.72
CA ASN A 125 -6.94 -9.00 16.39
C ASN A 125 -6.90 -9.50 17.86
N ALA A 126 -7.77 -10.46 18.21
CA ALA A 126 -7.80 -11.04 19.55
C ALA A 126 -6.59 -11.95 19.82
N ASP A 127 -6.15 -12.70 18.81
CA ASP A 127 -5.02 -13.59 18.92
C ASP A 127 -3.71 -12.80 18.95
N GLN A 128 -3.00 -12.83 20.09
CA GLN A 128 -1.79 -12.07 20.38
C GLN A 128 -0.71 -12.96 21.02
N PRO A 129 0.59 -12.71 20.77
CA PRO A 129 1.17 -11.71 19.87
C PRO A 129 1.08 -12.11 18.40
N ASN A 130 0.72 -11.18 17.53
CA ASN A 130 0.69 -11.38 16.07
C ASN A 130 1.66 -10.46 15.30
N SER A 131 2.43 -9.66 16.01
CA SER A 131 3.40 -8.71 15.47
C SER A 131 4.52 -8.47 16.47
N ARG A 132 5.67 -7.97 16.01
CA ARG A 132 6.82 -7.57 16.84
C ARG A 132 6.92 -6.05 17.08
N TRP A 133 5.91 -5.31 16.66
CA TRP A 133 5.79 -3.85 16.85
C TRP A 133 4.31 -3.48 17.01
N TYR A 134 4.07 -2.26 17.48
CA TYR A 134 2.71 -1.76 17.59
C TYR A 134 2.05 -1.66 16.22
N SER A 135 1.04 -2.46 15.98
CA SER A 135 0.33 -2.55 14.70
C SER A 135 -1.01 -1.84 14.70
N GLY A 136 -1.54 -1.51 15.88
CA GLY A 136 -2.90 -1.03 16.04
C GLY A 136 -3.94 -2.12 15.79
N ALA A 137 -5.19 -1.72 15.60
CA ALA A 137 -6.31 -2.61 15.29
C ALA A 137 -7.40 -1.88 14.49
N GLY A 138 -8.08 -2.60 13.58
CA GLY A 138 -9.25 -2.08 12.88
C GLY A 138 -8.91 -1.38 11.55
N ILE A 139 -9.80 -0.48 11.10
CA ILE A 139 -9.70 0.20 9.81
C ILE A 139 -8.84 1.46 9.98
N TYR A 140 -7.53 1.30 9.97
CA TYR A 140 -6.56 2.35 10.31
C TYR A 140 -6.07 3.19 9.12
N ARG A 141 -6.38 2.78 7.89
CA ARG A 141 -6.17 3.52 6.63
C ARG A 141 -7.52 3.90 6.02
N PRO A 142 -7.57 4.84 5.07
CA PRO A 142 -8.84 5.31 4.51
C PRO A 142 -9.62 4.25 3.75
N VAL A 143 -10.93 4.49 3.66
CA VAL A 143 -11.86 3.74 2.80
C VAL A 143 -12.43 4.69 1.76
N THR A 144 -12.36 4.28 0.49
CA THR A 144 -12.82 5.07 -0.66
C THR A 144 -13.85 4.27 -1.46
N LEU A 145 -15.00 4.87 -1.75
CA LEU A 145 -15.94 4.35 -2.72
C LEU A 145 -15.65 4.96 -4.09
N TRP A 146 -15.23 4.12 -5.02
CA TRP A 146 -15.04 4.48 -6.42
C TRP A 146 -16.34 4.23 -7.17
N VAL A 147 -16.80 5.26 -7.90
CA VAL A 147 -18.04 5.25 -8.67
C VAL A 147 -17.72 5.61 -10.10
N GLY A 148 -18.12 4.79 -11.05
CA GLY A 148 -17.84 5.06 -12.45
C GLY A 148 -18.75 4.33 -13.43
N PRO A 149 -18.60 4.61 -14.72
CA PRO A 149 -19.35 3.92 -15.77
C PRO A 149 -18.86 2.47 -15.92
N GLU A 150 -19.63 1.63 -16.60
CA GLU A 150 -19.24 0.25 -16.92
C GLU A 150 -17.91 0.20 -17.68
N ALA A 151 -17.77 1.04 -18.71
CA ALA A 151 -16.52 1.20 -19.44
C ALA A 151 -15.69 2.34 -18.84
N HIS A 152 -14.61 2.00 -18.14
CA HIS A 152 -13.79 2.93 -17.36
C HIS A 152 -12.29 2.58 -17.39
N LEU A 153 -11.45 3.52 -16.99
CA LEU A 153 -10.03 3.29 -16.70
C LEU A 153 -9.91 2.47 -15.40
N LEU A 154 -9.08 1.43 -15.42
CA LEU A 154 -8.89 0.61 -14.23
C LEU A 154 -8.23 1.42 -13.11
N LEU A 155 -8.68 1.21 -11.89
CA LEU A 155 -7.97 1.69 -10.70
C LEU A 155 -6.55 1.11 -10.70
N ASP A 156 -5.55 1.94 -10.45
CA ASP A 156 -4.11 1.60 -10.58
C ASP A 156 -3.69 1.16 -12.01
N GLY A 157 -4.50 1.48 -13.02
CA GLY A 157 -4.27 1.13 -14.43
C GLY A 157 -3.31 2.05 -15.17
N LEU A 158 -2.96 3.21 -14.61
CA LEU A 158 -2.00 4.15 -15.19
C LEU A 158 -0.59 3.82 -14.71
N ARG A 159 0.32 3.52 -15.64
CA ARG A 159 1.72 3.23 -15.35
C ARG A 159 2.62 4.11 -16.18
N VAL A 160 3.64 4.69 -15.53
CA VAL A 160 4.67 5.51 -16.16
C VAL A 160 6.04 4.94 -15.86
N ARG A 161 6.82 4.68 -16.90
CA ARG A 161 8.19 4.19 -16.82
C ARG A 161 9.12 5.18 -17.52
N THR A 162 10.16 5.62 -16.86
CA THR A 162 11.22 6.39 -17.52
C THR A 162 12.02 5.48 -18.44
N VAL A 163 12.11 5.86 -19.71
CA VAL A 163 12.87 5.14 -20.75
C VAL A 163 14.26 5.75 -20.93
N SER A 164 14.33 7.09 -20.94
CA SER A 164 15.56 7.87 -21.05
C SER A 164 15.47 9.10 -20.17
N ILE A 165 16.62 9.56 -19.70
CA ILE A 165 16.76 10.84 -18.99
C ILE A 165 17.49 11.91 -19.81
N ASP A 166 18.07 11.54 -20.97
CA ASP A 166 18.76 12.46 -21.86
C ASP A 166 18.58 12.03 -23.34
N PRO A 167 17.69 12.69 -24.11
CA PRO A 167 16.60 13.54 -23.60
C PRO A 167 15.54 12.74 -22.83
N PRO A 168 14.81 13.37 -21.88
CA PRO A 168 13.77 12.69 -21.13
C PRO A 168 12.67 12.09 -22.01
N GLU A 169 12.39 10.80 -21.78
CA GLU A 169 11.35 10.04 -22.46
C GLU A 169 10.70 9.06 -21.46
N VAL A 170 9.39 8.97 -21.51
CA VAL A 170 8.61 8.04 -20.68
C VAL A 170 7.77 7.10 -21.54
N GLU A 171 7.62 5.88 -21.08
CA GLU A 171 6.66 4.92 -21.61
C GLU A 171 5.45 4.88 -20.67
N VAL A 172 4.26 5.05 -21.26
CA VAL A 172 3.00 5.14 -20.53
C VAL A 172 2.08 4.01 -20.96
N THR A 173 1.43 3.39 -20.00
CA THR A 173 0.35 2.42 -20.23
C THR A 173 -0.89 2.85 -19.44
N ALA A 174 -2.06 2.82 -20.07
CA ALA A 174 -3.34 3.07 -19.43
C ALA A 174 -4.27 1.87 -19.68
N ALA A 175 -4.61 1.13 -18.63
CA ALA A 175 -5.51 0.00 -18.72
C ALA A 175 -6.97 0.44 -18.51
N ALA A 176 -7.90 -0.16 -19.26
CA ALA A 176 -9.33 0.08 -19.12
C ALA A 176 -10.10 -1.24 -18.99
N SER A 177 -11.36 -1.16 -18.53
CA SER A 177 -12.26 -2.30 -18.33
C SER A 177 -12.72 -2.95 -19.64
N ALA A 178 -12.59 -2.24 -20.78
CA ALA A 178 -12.94 -2.73 -22.11
C ALA A 178 -11.92 -2.22 -23.15
N PRO A 179 -11.82 -2.85 -24.33
CA PRO A 179 -11.01 -2.36 -25.45
C PRO A 179 -11.46 -0.97 -25.91
N GLY A 180 -10.51 -0.13 -26.29
CA GLY A 180 -10.80 1.21 -26.81
C GLY A 180 -9.56 2.09 -26.82
N THR A 181 -9.71 3.32 -27.31
CA THR A 181 -8.63 4.30 -27.38
C THR A 181 -8.61 5.17 -26.14
N VAL A 182 -7.44 5.32 -25.53
CA VAL A 182 -7.18 6.22 -24.40
C VAL A 182 -6.41 7.43 -24.92
N GLN A 183 -6.87 8.64 -24.56
CA GLN A 183 -6.13 9.88 -24.78
C GLN A 183 -5.25 10.15 -23.56
N LEU A 184 -3.99 10.50 -23.78
CA LEU A 184 -2.97 10.66 -22.75
C LEU A 184 -2.34 12.03 -22.84
N GLN A 185 -2.14 12.69 -21.70
CA GLN A 185 -1.42 13.95 -21.58
C GLN A 185 -0.48 13.92 -20.38
N VAL A 186 0.73 14.41 -20.58
CA VAL A 186 1.67 14.69 -19.48
C VAL A 186 1.65 16.18 -19.21
N LEU A 187 1.43 16.54 -17.93
CA LEU A 187 1.30 17.93 -17.50
C LEU A 187 2.37 18.29 -16.45
N ASP A 188 2.87 19.52 -16.54
CA ASP A 188 3.56 20.23 -15.46
C ASP A 188 2.61 21.30 -14.91
N GLY A 189 2.05 21.07 -13.73
CA GLY A 189 0.92 21.85 -13.24
C GLY A 189 -0.27 21.80 -14.21
N THR A 190 -0.55 22.92 -14.87
CA THR A 190 -1.61 23.05 -15.90
C THR A 190 -1.07 23.02 -17.34
N THR A 191 0.25 23.02 -17.52
CA THR A 191 0.90 23.05 -18.84
C THR A 191 1.01 21.66 -19.41
N VAL A 192 0.47 21.43 -20.60
CA VAL A 192 0.61 20.17 -21.33
C VAL A 192 1.99 20.14 -21.99
N LEU A 193 2.84 19.18 -21.59
CA LEU A 193 4.18 18.96 -22.14
C LEU A 193 4.16 18.03 -23.36
N ALA A 194 3.30 17.00 -23.31
CA ALA A 194 3.17 16.04 -24.41
C ALA A 194 1.78 15.39 -24.39
N SER A 195 1.34 14.92 -25.56
CA SER A 195 0.07 14.19 -25.72
C SER A 195 0.25 13.01 -26.66
N ALA A 196 -0.50 11.95 -26.42
CA ALA A 196 -0.57 10.79 -27.31
C ALA A 196 -1.95 10.14 -27.21
N SER A 197 -2.23 9.20 -28.10
CA SER A 197 -3.32 8.26 -27.97
C SER A 197 -2.80 6.82 -28.15
N ALA A 198 -3.38 5.89 -27.38
CA ALA A 198 -3.02 4.50 -27.43
C ALA A 198 -4.27 3.62 -27.26
N GLU A 199 -4.21 2.38 -27.70
CA GLU A 199 -5.20 1.37 -27.31
C GLU A 199 -5.05 1.06 -25.81
N ALA A 200 -6.15 0.84 -25.13
CA ALA A 200 -6.16 0.48 -23.70
C ALA A 200 -5.24 -0.73 -23.45
N GLY A 201 -4.37 -0.59 -22.46
CA GLY A 201 -3.36 -1.59 -22.08
C GLY A 201 -2.13 -1.67 -23.00
N LYS A 202 -2.04 -0.87 -24.06
CA LYS A 202 -0.84 -0.81 -24.90
C LYS A 202 0.09 0.34 -24.51
N PRO A 203 1.40 0.09 -24.45
CA PRO A 203 2.35 1.14 -24.12
C PRO A 203 2.53 2.14 -25.28
N VAL A 204 2.73 3.39 -24.93
CA VAL A 204 3.13 4.48 -25.85
C VAL A 204 4.24 5.30 -25.25
N ARG A 205 5.16 5.80 -26.08
CA ARG A 205 6.28 6.63 -25.65
C ARG A 205 6.01 8.11 -25.87
N LEU A 206 6.38 8.91 -24.89
CA LEU A 206 6.26 10.37 -24.90
C LEU A 206 7.62 10.99 -24.61
N LYS A 207 8.07 11.85 -25.52
CA LYS A 207 9.29 12.65 -25.36
C LYS A 207 8.97 13.92 -24.59
N LEU A 208 9.80 14.25 -23.61
CA LEU A 208 9.61 15.36 -22.68
C LEU A 208 10.93 16.16 -22.57
N PRO A 209 11.45 16.73 -23.68
CA PRO A 209 12.83 17.25 -23.75
C PRO A 209 13.12 18.36 -22.73
N GLU A 210 12.11 19.11 -22.30
CA GLU A 210 12.25 20.21 -21.33
C GLU A 210 11.94 19.76 -19.88
N ALA A 211 11.65 18.48 -19.66
CA ALA A 211 11.28 18.01 -18.33
C ALA A 211 12.50 17.88 -17.42
N ALA A 212 12.37 18.39 -16.19
CA ALA A 212 13.35 18.21 -15.13
C ALA A 212 13.26 16.81 -14.52
N LEU A 213 14.39 16.29 -14.05
CA LEU A 213 14.47 15.01 -13.39
C LEU A 213 14.07 15.13 -11.92
N TRP A 214 13.41 14.11 -11.41
CA TRP A 214 13.15 13.98 -9.98
C TRP A 214 14.43 13.53 -9.26
N SER A 215 14.77 14.21 -8.17
CA SER A 215 15.82 13.81 -7.23
C SER A 215 15.47 14.25 -5.80
N PRO A 216 16.16 13.78 -4.75
CA PRO A 216 15.99 14.28 -3.39
C PRO A 216 16.10 15.80 -3.26
N GLU A 217 17.00 16.42 -3.98
CA GLU A 217 17.25 17.86 -3.96
C GLU A 217 16.23 18.65 -4.80
N HIS A 218 15.67 18.01 -5.83
CA HIS A 218 14.71 18.58 -6.76
C HIS A 218 13.57 17.60 -7.04
N PRO A 219 12.59 17.48 -6.11
CA PRO A 219 11.52 16.50 -6.20
C PRO A 219 10.43 16.91 -7.19
N GLN A 220 10.81 17.11 -8.45
CA GLN A 220 9.88 17.51 -9.52
C GLN A 220 8.92 16.38 -9.88
N LEU A 221 7.64 16.67 -9.82
CA LEU A 221 6.57 15.75 -10.15
C LEU A 221 5.73 16.25 -11.32
N TYR A 222 5.32 15.31 -12.15
CA TYR A 222 4.42 15.51 -13.29
C TYR A 222 3.11 14.75 -13.07
N THR A 223 2.09 15.11 -13.84
CA THR A 223 0.80 14.40 -13.85
C THR A 223 0.59 13.76 -15.21
N LEU A 224 0.41 12.44 -15.23
CA LEU A 224 -0.21 11.76 -16.35
C LEU A 224 -1.71 11.85 -16.21
N GLN A 225 -2.38 12.45 -17.19
CA GLN A 225 -3.83 12.45 -17.32
C GLN A 225 -4.24 11.53 -18.47
N ALA A 226 -5.23 10.70 -18.22
CA ALA A 226 -5.81 9.79 -19.20
C ALA A 226 -7.31 10.05 -19.33
N ALA A 227 -7.83 9.98 -20.57
CA ALA A 227 -9.26 10.04 -20.86
C ALA A 227 -9.68 8.85 -21.73
N TYR A 228 -10.76 8.18 -21.32
CA TYR A 228 -11.32 7.02 -21.99
C TYR A 228 -12.85 7.18 -22.04
N GLY A 229 -13.39 7.43 -23.23
CA GLY A 229 -14.80 7.80 -23.37
C GLY A 229 -15.14 9.05 -22.54
N THR A 230 -16.01 8.90 -21.56
CA THR A 230 -16.36 9.97 -20.61
C THR A 230 -15.57 9.91 -19.31
N ASP A 231 -14.75 8.88 -19.13
CA ASP A 231 -13.95 8.68 -17.94
C ASP A 231 -12.59 9.38 -18.02
N THR A 232 -12.09 9.82 -16.87
CA THR A 232 -10.77 10.44 -16.73
C THR A 232 -10.08 9.93 -15.46
N ALA A 233 -8.79 9.69 -15.57
CA ALA A 233 -7.95 9.34 -14.43
C ALA A 233 -6.64 10.11 -14.48
N ALA A 234 -5.99 10.28 -13.33
CA ALA A 234 -4.70 10.93 -13.24
C ALA A 234 -3.77 10.16 -12.30
N ALA A 235 -2.47 10.19 -12.62
CA ALA A 235 -1.42 9.64 -11.78
C ALA A 235 -0.24 10.60 -11.73
N ARG A 236 0.30 10.83 -10.53
CA ARG A 236 1.55 11.59 -10.36
C ARG A 236 2.75 10.68 -10.61
N PHE A 237 3.82 11.23 -11.14
CA PHE A 237 5.08 10.52 -11.35
C PHE A 237 6.26 11.49 -11.40
N GLY A 238 7.47 10.96 -11.22
CA GLY A 238 8.72 11.70 -11.43
C GLY A 238 9.58 11.00 -12.46
N ILE A 239 10.33 11.76 -13.23
CA ILE A 239 11.25 11.23 -14.25
C ILE A 239 12.62 11.01 -13.60
N ARG A 240 13.06 9.79 -13.50
CA ARG A 240 14.36 9.42 -12.96
C ARG A 240 14.88 8.12 -13.55
N SER A 241 16.18 7.92 -13.49
CA SER A 241 16.81 6.62 -13.76
C SER A 241 17.42 6.02 -12.51
N LEU A 242 17.31 4.69 -12.36
CA LEU A 242 18.02 3.92 -11.36
C LEU A 242 18.92 2.90 -12.05
N ALA A 243 20.15 2.82 -11.57
CA ALA A 243 21.06 1.75 -11.94
C ALA A 243 21.79 1.24 -10.69
N TRP A 244 22.18 -0.02 -10.71
CA TRP A 244 22.86 -0.65 -9.57
C TRP A 244 23.88 -1.67 -10.05
N GLY A 245 24.96 -1.79 -9.31
CA GLY A 245 26.04 -2.68 -9.68
C GLY A 245 27.26 -2.47 -8.80
N ARG A 246 28.46 -2.70 -9.37
CA ARG A 246 29.72 -2.57 -8.62
C ARG A 246 30.00 -1.14 -8.16
N GLU A 247 29.50 -0.15 -8.88
CA GLU A 247 29.61 1.28 -8.54
C GLU A 247 28.64 1.71 -7.43
N GLY A 248 27.77 0.80 -6.97
CA GLY A 248 26.71 1.04 -6.00
C GLY A 248 25.38 1.36 -6.67
N LEU A 249 24.54 2.10 -5.96
CA LEU A 249 23.25 2.60 -6.45
C LEU A 249 23.46 3.96 -7.10
N LEU A 250 22.99 4.08 -8.34
CA LEU A 250 23.04 5.33 -9.10
C LEU A 250 21.63 5.87 -9.32
N LEU A 251 21.41 7.12 -8.99
CA LEU A 251 20.21 7.89 -9.31
C LEU A 251 20.58 8.96 -10.33
N ASN A 252 19.91 8.97 -11.47
CA ASN A 252 20.19 9.90 -12.58
C ASN A 252 21.67 9.91 -12.99
N GLY A 253 22.30 8.73 -12.99
CA GLY A 253 23.71 8.56 -13.34
C GLY A 253 24.71 8.91 -12.24
N SER A 254 24.28 9.51 -11.14
CA SER A 254 25.14 9.87 -9.99
C SER A 254 25.01 8.87 -8.84
N ARG A 255 26.16 8.53 -8.22
CA ARG A 255 26.16 7.64 -7.05
C ARG A 255 25.46 8.29 -5.88
N ILE A 256 24.55 7.54 -5.27
CA ILE A 256 23.84 7.97 -4.07
C ILE A 256 24.22 7.11 -2.85
N ILE A 257 24.39 7.77 -1.71
CA ILE A 257 24.60 7.12 -0.42
C ILE A 257 23.32 7.27 0.39
N LEU A 258 22.74 6.16 0.81
CA LEU A 258 21.54 6.16 1.62
C LEU A 258 21.89 6.44 3.08
N GLN A 259 21.44 7.57 3.59
CA GLN A 259 21.48 7.96 5.00
C GLN A 259 20.08 7.83 5.55
N GLY A 260 19.74 6.64 6.04
CA GLY A 260 18.36 6.30 6.33
C GLY A 260 18.16 5.60 7.67
N ALA A 261 16.89 5.44 8.02
CA ALA A 261 16.45 4.69 9.18
C ALA A 261 15.20 3.84 8.85
N CYS A 262 15.01 2.78 9.64
CA CYS A 262 13.74 2.05 9.65
C CYS A 262 12.68 2.90 10.34
N ILE A 263 11.46 2.93 9.77
CA ILE A 263 10.30 3.53 10.42
C ILE A 263 9.14 2.54 10.42
N HIS A 264 8.41 2.50 11.52
CA HIS A 264 7.13 1.82 11.57
C HIS A 264 6.00 2.76 11.13
N HIS A 265 4.85 2.19 10.83
CA HIS A 265 3.71 2.92 10.28
C HIS A 265 2.94 3.77 11.31
N ASP A 266 3.13 3.50 12.61
CA ASP A 266 2.48 4.25 13.69
C ASP A 266 2.86 5.74 13.72
N ASN A 267 2.02 6.54 14.34
CA ASN A 267 2.17 7.98 14.47
C ASN A 267 2.10 8.45 15.94
N GLY A 268 2.78 7.74 16.83
CA GLY A 268 2.86 8.06 18.24
C GLY A 268 1.47 8.07 18.92
N LEU A 269 1.03 9.22 19.45
CA LEU A 269 -0.25 9.35 20.15
C LEU A 269 -1.47 9.06 19.26
N LEU A 270 -1.33 9.05 17.94
CA LEU A 270 -2.38 8.71 17.00
C LEU A 270 -2.45 7.19 16.73
N GLY A 271 -1.58 6.40 17.37
CA GLY A 271 -1.47 4.98 17.11
C GLY A 271 -1.15 4.68 15.65
N ALA A 272 -1.79 3.68 15.08
CA ALA A 272 -1.62 3.29 13.67
C ALA A 272 -2.36 4.20 12.68
N VAL A 273 -3.18 5.14 13.15
CA VAL A 273 -4.01 5.99 12.27
C VAL A 273 -3.15 6.75 11.25
N CYS A 274 -3.43 6.48 9.96
CA CYS A 274 -2.67 7.05 8.85
C CYS A 274 -3.24 8.42 8.43
N HIS A 275 -2.97 9.48 9.18
CA HIS A 275 -3.27 10.85 8.77
C HIS A 275 -2.19 11.39 7.84
N PRO A 276 -2.52 11.91 6.64
CA PRO A 276 -1.54 12.44 5.69
C PRO A 276 -0.64 13.51 6.30
N ASP A 277 -1.18 14.42 7.11
CA ASP A 277 -0.39 15.50 7.73
C ASP A 277 0.58 14.97 8.79
N ALA A 278 0.19 13.94 9.56
CA ALA A 278 1.09 13.31 10.53
C ALA A 278 2.24 12.59 9.83
N VAL A 279 1.92 11.90 8.73
CA VAL A 279 2.91 11.21 7.89
C VAL A 279 3.84 12.22 7.22
N ARG A 280 3.30 13.29 6.62
CA ARG A 280 4.09 14.39 6.01
C ARG A 280 5.02 15.05 7.03
N ARG A 281 4.53 15.25 8.27
CA ARG A 281 5.35 15.76 9.38
C ARG A 281 6.49 14.81 9.72
N LYS A 282 6.24 13.47 9.76
CA LYS A 282 7.28 12.47 10.03
C LYS A 282 8.40 12.54 8.99
N VAL A 283 8.04 12.56 7.70
CA VAL A 283 9.01 12.69 6.59
C VAL A 283 9.81 13.99 6.69
N ARG A 284 9.13 15.12 6.95
CA ARG A 284 9.76 16.43 7.11
C ARG A 284 10.80 16.43 8.23
N ILE A 285 10.45 15.88 9.40
CA ILE A 285 11.37 15.81 10.54
C ILE A 285 12.61 14.97 10.19
N LEU A 286 12.45 13.85 9.51
CA LEU A 286 13.58 13.03 9.07
C LEU A 286 14.47 13.80 8.10
N HIS A 287 13.88 14.45 7.11
CA HIS A 287 14.61 15.26 6.13
C HIS A 287 15.39 16.42 6.78
N GLU A 288 14.75 17.17 7.68
CA GLU A 288 15.38 18.28 8.45
C GLU A 288 16.54 17.80 9.32
N ASN A 289 16.58 16.52 9.70
CA ASN A 289 17.66 15.90 10.47
C ASN A 289 18.70 15.16 9.60
N GLY A 290 18.71 15.40 8.29
CA GLY A 290 19.75 14.92 7.39
C GLY A 290 19.53 13.50 6.84
N TYR A 291 18.36 12.90 7.06
CA TYR A 291 18.00 11.64 6.42
C TYR A 291 17.56 11.90 4.98
N ASN A 292 18.04 11.07 4.07
CA ASN A 292 17.59 11.07 2.66
C ASN A 292 16.84 9.80 2.27
N ALA A 293 16.75 8.82 3.19
CA ALA A 293 16.11 7.53 2.92
C ALA A 293 15.39 6.98 4.15
N ILE A 294 14.32 6.24 3.90
CA ILE A 294 13.60 5.46 4.90
C ILE A 294 13.41 4.02 4.40
N ARG A 295 13.39 3.08 5.34
CA ARG A 295 12.91 1.72 5.12
C ARG A 295 11.59 1.56 5.85
N SER A 296 10.55 1.18 5.11
CA SER A 296 9.25 0.86 5.69
C SER A 296 9.35 -0.47 6.44
N ALA A 297 9.44 -0.42 7.75
CA ALA A 297 9.69 -1.58 8.59
C ALA A 297 8.38 -2.11 9.19
N HIS A 298 8.01 -3.32 9.02
CA HIS A 298 8.48 -4.35 8.07
C HIS A 298 7.25 -4.78 7.27
N ASN A 299 6.68 -3.85 6.52
CA ASN A 299 5.42 -3.99 5.79
C ASN A 299 5.28 -2.91 4.71
N PRO A 300 4.41 -3.11 3.70
CA PRO A 300 4.13 -2.12 2.68
C PRO A 300 3.62 -0.80 3.30
N CYS A 301 4.26 0.30 2.92
CA CYS A 301 3.90 1.62 3.42
C CYS A 301 2.56 2.13 2.85
N SER A 302 2.01 3.17 3.48
CA SER A 302 0.77 3.79 3.00
C SER A 302 1.00 4.66 1.78
N LYS A 303 -0.05 4.87 0.96
CA LYS A 303 -0.05 5.85 -0.14
C LYS A 303 0.34 7.25 0.35
N ALA A 304 -0.17 7.66 1.52
CA ALA A 304 0.16 8.96 2.12
C ALA A 304 1.66 9.11 2.44
N LEU A 305 2.36 8.01 2.82
CA LEU A 305 3.81 8.04 3.03
C LEU A 305 4.56 8.24 1.73
N LEU A 306 4.18 7.51 0.68
CA LEU A 306 4.80 7.63 -0.64
C LEU A 306 4.60 9.03 -1.23
N ASP A 307 3.38 9.57 -1.15
CA ASP A 307 3.08 10.93 -1.57
C ASP A 307 3.97 11.97 -0.86
N ALA A 308 4.09 11.83 0.46
CA ALA A 308 4.94 12.73 1.26
C ALA A 308 6.43 12.58 0.90
N CYS A 309 6.89 11.38 0.61
CA CYS A 309 8.27 11.11 0.19
C CYS A 309 8.56 11.63 -1.22
N ASP A 310 7.64 11.47 -2.15
CA ASP A 310 7.75 12.02 -3.50
C ASP A 310 7.86 13.55 -3.49
N GLU A 311 7.03 14.21 -2.67
CA GLU A 311 6.98 15.68 -2.55
C GLU A 311 8.19 16.27 -1.82
N GLN A 312 8.80 15.53 -0.91
CA GLN A 312 9.90 16.01 -0.07
C GLN A 312 11.27 15.44 -0.44
N GLY A 313 11.34 14.63 -1.50
CA GLY A 313 12.61 14.06 -1.95
C GLY A 313 13.19 12.97 -1.04
N MET A 314 12.36 12.28 -0.27
CA MET A 314 12.79 11.18 0.60
C MET A 314 12.76 9.85 -0.14
N LEU A 315 13.89 9.16 -0.22
CA LEU A 315 13.99 7.85 -0.86
C LEU A 315 13.37 6.75 0.01
N VAL A 316 12.76 5.75 -0.62
CA VAL A 316 12.05 4.68 0.09
C VAL A 316 12.55 3.31 -0.35
N MET A 317 12.88 2.47 0.63
CA MET A 317 12.88 1.02 0.51
C MET A 317 11.54 0.52 1.03
N ASP A 318 10.64 0.09 0.14
CA ASP A 318 9.39 -0.51 0.58
C ASP A 318 9.60 -2.00 0.82
N GLU A 319 9.20 -2.47 2.01
CA GLU A 319 9.43 -3.83 2.46
C GLU A 319 8.13 -4.60 2.53
N TYR A 320 8.14 -5.83 2.00
CA TYR A 320 6.94 -6.64 1.93
C TYR A 320 6.52 -7.15 3.32
N ILE A 321 7.42 -7.87 4.03
CA ILE A 321 7.01 -8.59 5.24
C ILE A 321 8.17 -8.84 6.20
N ASP A 322 7.85 -9.15 7.45
CA ASP A 322 8.83 -9.47 8.48
C ASP A 322 9.37 -10.91 8.39
N HIS A 323 8.58 -11.87 7.94
CA HIS A 323 8.86 -13.31 7.92
C HIS A 323 8.17 -13.98 6.74
N TRP A 324 8.52 -15.24 6.46
CA TRP A 324 7.87 -15.99 5.39
C TRP A 324 7.05 -17.17 5.93
N TYR A 325 7.68 -18.33 6.16
CA TYR A 325 7.01 -19.55 6.63
C TYR A 325 7.53 -20.06 7.98
N ILE A 326 8.33 -19.27 8.68
CA ILE A 326 8.76 -19.54 10.05
C ILE A 326 8.20 -18.41 10.92
N HIS A 327 7.42 -18.79 11.93
CA HIS A 327 6.83 -17.84 12.86
C HIS A 327 7.89 -17.00 13.60
N LYS A 328 7.60 -15.74 13.80
CA LYS A 328 8.33 -14.83 14.70
C LYS A 328 7.50 -14.41 15.90
N THR A 329 6.19 -14.64 15.84
CA THR A 329 5.25 -14.57 16.95
C THR A 329 4.21 -15.66 16.78
N GLU A 330 3.49 -16.00 17.83
CA GLU A 330 2.60 -17.16 17.87
C GLU A 330 1.48 -17.11 16.82
N HIS A 331 0.95 -15.90 16.56
CA HIS A 331 -0.22 -15.69 15.71
C HIS A 331 0.06 -14.76 14.52
N ASP A 332 1.29 -14.76 14.01
CA ASP A 332 1.67 -13.92 12.88
C ASP A 332 1.12 -14.44 11.52
N TYR A 333 1.47 -13.74 10.44
CA TYR A 333 0.94 -13.96 9.09
C TYR A 333 1.38 -15.28 8.41
N VAL A 334 2.21 -16.10 9.03
CA VAL A 334 2.79 -17.31 8.41
C VAL A 334 1.74 -18.24 7.82
N ASP A 335 0.59 -18.41 8.48
CA ASP A 335 -0.46 -19.33 8.04
C ASP A 335 -1.06 -18.93 6.68
N TYR A 336 -1.02 -17.67 6.34
CA TYR A 336 -1.55 -17.13 5.08
C TYR A 336 -0.48 -16.91 4.01
N PHE A 337 0.79 -16.81 4.39
CA PHE A 337 1.88 -16.42 3.50
C PHE A 337 1.92 -17.24 2.20
N ASN A 338 1.83 -18.56 2.26
CA ASN A 338 1.98 -19.43 1.07
C ASN A 338 0.92 -19.14 -0.01
N ASP A 339 -0.29 -18.84 0.39
CA ASP A 339 -1.43 -18.64 -0.51
C ASP A 339 -1.53 -17.18 -0.99
N TRP A 340 -1.06 -16.22 -0.19
CA TRP A 340 -1.31 -14.79 -0.42
C TRP A 340 -0.11 -13.97 -0.91
N TRP A 341 1.12 -14.44 -0.76
CA TRP A 341 2.30 -13.63 -1.06
C TRP A 341 2.32 -13.02 -2.48
N ARG A 342 1.65 -13.65 -3.48
CA ARG A 342 1.58 -13.11 -4.84
C ARG A 342 0.68 -11.90 -4.91
N SER A 343 -0.53 -12.01 -4.39
CA SER A 343 -1.49 -10.90 -4.35
C SER A 343 -0.99 -9.74 -3.51
N ASP A 344 -0.29 -10.03 -2.41
CA ASP A 344 0.33 -8.99 -1.57
C ASP A 344 1.40 -8.21 -2.31
N LEU A 345 2.31 -8.91 -3.01
CA LEU A 345 3.35 -8.26 -3.82
C LEU A 345 2.75 -7.49 -5.00
N GLU A 346 1.67 -8.00 -5.61
CA GLU A 346 0.95 -7.27 -6.66
C GLU A 346 0.32 -5.97 -6.13
N SER A 347 -0.33 -6.02 -4.96
CA SER A 347 -0.89 -4.85 -4.30
C SER A 347 0.21 -3.82 -3.99
N MET A 348 1.32 -4.26 -3.36
CA MET A 348 2.47 -3.40 -3.06
C MET A 348 3.02 -2.72 -4.32
N VAL A 349 3.31 -3.48 -5.38
CA VAL A 349 3.90 -2.92 -6.61
C VAL A 349 2.92 -2.03 -7.35
N LYS A 350 1.61 -2.37 -7.40
CA LYS A 350 0.59 -1.51 -8.01
C LYS A 350 0.56 -0.13 -7.35
N LYS A 351 0.60 -0.11 -6.03
CA LYS A 351 0.67 1.12 -5.24
C LYS A 351 1.95 1.91 -5.53
N ASP A 352 3.11 1.24 -5.61
CA ASP A 352 4.44 1.86 -5.66
C ASP A 352 4.87 2.33 -7.05
N TYR A 353 4.32 1.75 -8.10
CA TYR A 353 4.88 1.78 -9.46
C TYR A 353 5.22 3.18 -9.96
N ASN A 354 4.34 4.15 -9.78
CA ASN A 354 4.52 5.52 -10.26
C ASN A 354 5.29 6.42 -9.29
N HIS A 355 5.57 5.95 -8.06
CA HIS A 355 6.26 6.75 -7.05
C HIS A 355 7.77 6.79 -7.29
N PRO A 356 8.36 7.94 -7.68
CA PRO A 356 9.79 8.04 -7.93
C PRO A 356 10.63 7.84 -6.67
N CYS A 357 10.08 8.10 -5.49
CA CYS A 357 10.76 7.92 -4.21
C CYS A 357 11.09 6.45 -3.92
N VAL A 358 10.29 5.49 -4.40
CA VAL A 358 10.57 4.05 -4.19
C VAL A 358 11.73 3.64 -5.09
N ILE A 359 12.86 3.31 -4.46
CA ILE A 359 14.12 2.98 -5.15
C ILE A 359 14.56 1.53 -4.94
N LEU A 360 13.92 0.82 -4.03
CA LEU A 360 14.31 -0.54 -3.65
C LEU A 360 13.11 -1.29 -3.07
N TYR A 361 12.96 -2.55 -3.44
CA TYR A 361 12.06 -3.48 -2.77
C TYR A 361 12.82 -4.43 -1.84
N SER A 362 12.23 -4.72 -0.67
CA SER A 362 12.73 -5.75 0.23
C SER A 362 11.71 -6.88 0.37
N THR A 363 12.15 -8.12 0.20
CA THR A 363 11.27 -9.30 0.26
C THR A 363 11.03 -9.81 1.68
N GLY A 364 11.76 -9.30 2.65
CA GLY A 364 11.59 -9.71 4.05
C GLY A 364 12.65 -9.16 4.99
N ASN A 365 12.29 -9.11 6.27
CA ASN A 365 13.16 -8.65 7.33
C ASN A 365 13.74 -9.81 8.13
N GLU A 366 15.04 -9.83 8.30
CA GLU A 366 15.74 -10.79 9.19
C GLU A 366 15.25 -12.25 9.03
N VAL A 367 14.93 -12.63 7.78
CA VAL A 367 14.34 -13.94 7.49
C VAL A 367 15.32 -15.08 7.78
N SER A 368 14.99 -15.89 8.77
CA SER A 368 15.79 -17.05 9.17
C SER A 368 15.68 -18.21 8.17
N GLU A 369 14.64 -18.21 7.36
CA GLU A 369 14.38 -19.20 6.31
C GLU A 369 15.51 -19.29 5.29
N THR A 370 16.27 -18.21 5.09
CA THR A 370 17.42 -18.18 4.17
C THR A 370 18.58 -19.09 4.61
N ALA A 371 18.57 -19.61 5.84
CA ALA A 371 19.45 -20.68 6.28
C ALA A 371 19.13 -22.04 5.63
N GLN A 372 17.95 -22.19 5.05
CA GLN A 372 17.45 -23.44 4.49
C GLN A 372 17.41 -23.38 2.96
N LYS A 373 17.61 -24.53 2.29
CA LYS A 373 17.49 -24.63 0.83
C LYS A 373 16.14 -24.15 0.30
N LYS A 374 15.04 -24.46 1.02
CA LYS A 374 13.68 -24.00 0.68
C LYS A 374 13.59 -22.47 0.72
N GLY A 375 14.15 -21.83 1.74
CA GLY A 375 14.14 -20.36 1.87
C GLY A 375 15.00 -19.69 0.81
N ILE A 376 16.18 -20.22 0.47
CA ILE A 376 17.00 -19.74 -0.65
C ILE A 376 16.22 -19.82 -1.97
N ALA A 377 15.50 -20.92 -2.20
CA ALA A 377 14.65 -21.08 -3.39
C ALA A 377 13.50 -20.05 -3.39
N LEU A 378 12.88 -19.81 -2.24
CA LEU A 378 11.82 -18.83 -2.08
C LEU A 378 12.32 -17.39 -2.31
N THR A 379 13.50 -17.02 -1.77
CA THR A 379 14.14 -15.73 -2.05
C THR A 379 14.21 -15.47 -3.55
N LYS A 380 14.70 -16.47 -4.30
CA LYS A 380 14.80 -16.39 -5.76
C LYS A 380 13.41 -16.27 -6.44
N GLN A 381 12.41 -16.95 -5.89
CA GLN A 381 11.03 -16.91 -6.42
C GLN A 381 10.40 -15.53 -6.20
N LEU A 382 10.49 -14.97 -4.99
CA LEU A 382 9.97 -13.64 -4.65
C LEU A 382 10.66 -12.55 -5.48
N THR A 383 12.01 -12.57 -5.56
CA THR A 383 12.78 -11.63 -6.37
C THR A 383 12.39 -11.66 -7.84
N ARG A 384 12.26 -12.86 -8.43
CA ARG A 384 11.84 -13.00 -9.82
C ARG A 384 10.40 -12.55 -10.06
N TYR A 385 9.54 -12.72 -9.06
CA TYR A 385 8.16 -12.27 -9.17
C TYR A 385 8.09 -10.76 -9.14
N LEU A 386 8.78 -10.11 -8.22
CA LEU A 386 8.88 -8.64 -8.16
C LEU A 386 9.44 -8.07 -9.47
N HIS A 387 10.53 -8.63 -10.02
CA HIS A 387 11.09 -8.17 -11.31
C HIS A 387 10.16 -8.41 -12.51
N ARG A 388 9.16 -9.31 -12.42
CA ARG A 388 8.11 -9.42 -13.44
C ARG A 388 7.04 -8.34 -13.32
N LEU A 389 6.78 -7.88 -12.10
CA LEU A 389 5.83 -6.80 -11.83
C LEU A 389 6.44 -5.43 -12.10
N ASP A 390 7.71 -5.27 -11.74
CA ASP A 390 8.50 -4.04 -11.91
C ASP A 390 10.00 -4.36 -12.01
N ASP A 391 10.57 -4.20 -13.19
CA ASP A 391 11.99 -4.42 -13.48
C ASP A 391 12.84 -3.13 -13.35
N THR A 392 12.24 -2.03 -12.90
CA THR A 392 12.90 -0.72 -12.81
C THR A 392 13.58 -0.49 -11.47
N ARG A 393 13.41 -1.39 -10.49
CA ARG A 393 13.94 -1.28 -9.13
C ARG A 393 14.70 -2.53 -8.73
N PRO A 394 15.82 -2.40 -8.00
CA PRO A 394 16.50 -3.55 -7.39
C PRO A 394 15.64 -4.19 -6.28
N VAL A 395 15.89 -5.46 -6.03
CA VAL A 395 15.22 -6.24 -4.98
C VAL A 395 16.27 -6.77 -4.01
N THR A 396 16.03 -6.59 -2.73
CA THR A 396 16.86 -7.10 -1.63
C THR A 396 16.08 -7.99 -0.68
N CYS A 397 16.77 -8.53 0.31
CA CYS A 397 16.21 -9.29 1.42
C CYS A 397 17.02 -8.98 2.68
N GLY A 398 16.35 -8.64 3.76
CA GLY A 398 16.99 -8.50 5.07
C GLY A 398 17.38 -9.88 5.63
N VAL A 399 18.69 -10.16 5.67
CA VAL A 399 19.21 -11.41 6.20
C VAL A 399 19.93 -11.16 7.52
N ASN A 400 19.51 -11.86 8.58
CA ASN A 400 20.21 -11.86 9.86
C ASN A 400 21.09 -13.10 9.96
N ILE A 401 22.41 -12.91 9.86
CA ILE A 401 23.39 -14.01 9.89
C ILE A 401 23.32 -14.79 11.21
N PHE A 402 23.08 -14.12 12.33
CA PHE A 402 22.96 -14.77 13.64
C PHE A 402 21.71 -15.66 13.71
N PHE A 403 20.56 -15.18 13.25
CA PHE A 403 19.34 -16.01 13.18
C PHE A 403 19.50 -17.17 12.21
N ASN A 404 20.16 -16.96 11.08
CA ASN A 404 20.49 -18.04 10.15
C ASN A 404 21.37 -19.09 10.78
N PHE A 405 22.38 -18.70 11.55
CA PHE A 405 23.22 -19.64 12.28
C PHE A 405 22.39 -20.43 13.30
N LEU A 406 21.60 -19.77 14.15
CA LEU A 406 20.74 -20.46 15.13
C LEU A 406 19.78 -21.44 14.45
N SER A 407 19.11 -21.01 13.39
CA SER A 407 18.19 -21.85 12.62
C SER A 407 18.90 -23.05 11.97
N SER A 408 20.15 -22.89 11.52
CA SER A 408 20.93 -23.95 10.90
C SER A 408 21.34 -25.09 11.87
N ILE A 409 21.43 -24.79 13.17
CA ILE A 409 21.73 -25.73 14.24
C ILE A 409 20.50 -26.21 15.02
N GLY A 410 19.30 -25.89 14.52
CA GLY A 410 18.03 -26.39 15.04
C GLY A 410 17.43 -25.57 16.19
N PHE A 411 17.96 -24.39 16.51
CA PHE A 411 17.33 -23.49 17.46
C PHE A 411 16.21 -22.68 16.79
N GLY A 412 15.04 -22.62 17.45
CA GLY A 412 14.01 -21.66 17.11
C GLY A 412 14.50 -20.23 17.34
N VAL A 413 13.94 -19.29 16.59
CA VAL A 413 14.33 -17.87 16.65
C VAL A 413 13.40 -17.08 17.60
N TYR A 414 12.53 -17.78 18.33
CA TYR A 414 11.56 -17.19 19.29
C TYR A 414 11.92 -17.50 20.72
#